data_52bc6ebdf60543072b526a071737b4e5
#
_entry.id   52bc6ebdf60543072b526a071737b4e5
#
_cell.length_a   1.000
_cell.length_b   1.000
_cell.length_c   1.000
_cell.angle_alpha   90.00
_cell.angle_beta   90.00
_cell.angle_gamma   90.00
#
_symmetry.space_group_name_H-M   'P 1'
#
loop_
_entity.id
_entity.type
_entity.pdbx_description
1 polymer ?
#
loop_
_entity_poly.entity_id
_entity_poly.type
_entity_poly.pdbx_seq_one_letter_code
_entity_poly.pdbx_strand_id
1 'polypeptide(L)'
;LYAGVHLEDNVFCGPSCVFTNDLNPRAAYPKGSAHYVETLVEKGASIGANATIVCGHTVHTQAIVAAGAVVAHDVPAHALVAGVPAKRIGWACTCGHLFHDEDVHDGSVTCPQCGRHLQQDGEGMKEIY
;
A
#
# COMPACT_ATOMS: atom_id res chain seq x y z
N LEU A 1 6.29 -12.40 9.60
CA LEU A 1 4.91 -11.89 9.45
C LEU A 1 4.04 -12.40 10.58
N TYR A 2 3.12 -11.56 11.03
CA TYR A 2 2.15 -11.96 12.02
C TYR A 2 0.97 -12.71 11.41
N ALA A 3 0.26 -13.48 12.24
CA ALA A 3 -0.97 -14.11 11.83
C ALA A 3 -1.99 -13.06 11.36
N GLY A 4 -2.73 -13.36 10.29
CA GLY A 4 -3.73 -12.45 9.73
C GLY A 4 -3.20 -11.52 8.64
N VAL A 5 -1.91 -11.61 8.30
CA VAL A 5 -1.33 -10.86 7.18
C VAL A 5 -1.36 -11.74 5.93
N HIS A 6 -1.98 -11.24 4.88
CA HIS A 6 -2.11 -11.93 3.59
C HIS A 6 -1.41 -11.10 2.51
N LEU A 7 -0.41 -11.69 1.88
CA LEU A 7 0.34 -11.07 0.79
C LEU A 7 0.00 -11.81 -0.51
N GLU A 8 -0.44 -11.08 -1.51
CA GLU A 8 -0.66 -11.64 -2.84
C GLU A 8 0.64 -11.72 -3.64
N ASP A 9 0.55 -12.10 -4.92
CA ASP A 9 1.72 -12.33 -5.74
C ASP A 9 2.52 -11.06 -6.00
N ASN A 10 3.83 -11.19 -6.08
CA ASN A 10 4.75 -10.11 -6.43
C ASN A 10 4.74 -8.92 -5.46
N VAL A 11 4.39 -9.16 -4.20
CA VAL A 11 4.48 -8.15 -3.15
C VAL A 11 5.92 -8.05 -2.69
N PHE A 12 6.45 -6.81 -2.64
CA PHE A 12 7.76 -6.54 -2.09
C PHE A 12 7.63 -6.00 -0.67
N CYS A 13 8.31 -6.62 0.28
CA CYS A 13 8.40 -6.13 1.66
C CYS A 13 9.84 -5.71 1.93
N GLY A 14 10.06 -4.42 2.12
CA GLY A 14 11.37 -3.88 2.45
C GLY A 14 11.86 -4.33 3.83
N PRO A 15 13.16 -4.20 4.10
CA PRO A 15 13.73 -4.62 5.38
C PRO A 15 13.12 -3.83 6.54
N SER A 16 12.84 -4.54 7.63
CA SER A 16 12.28 -3.96 8.86
C SER A 16 10.90 -3.33 8.69
N CYS A 17 10.15 -3.66 7.64
CA CYS A 17 8.74 -3.30 7.59
C CYS A 17 7.97 -4.14 8.63
N VAL A 18 6.93 -3.55 9.20
CA VAL A 18 6.20 -4.12 10.33
C VAL A 18 4.72 -4.17 10.02
N PHE A 19 4.10 -5.31 10.31
CA PHE A 19 2.65 -5.48 10.27
C PHE A 19 2.16 -5.70 11.70
N THR A 20 1.09 -5.01 12.09
CA THR A 20 0.45 -5.28 13.36
C THR A 20 -0.73 -6.24 13.17
N ASN A 21 -1.28 -6.81 14.23
CA ASN A 21 -2.44 -7.69 14.15
C ASN A 21 -3.44 -7.46 15.29
N ASP A 22 -3.15 -6.53 16.18
CA ASP A 22 -4.04 -6.16 17.28
C ASP A 22 -4.10 -4.63 17.38
N LEU A 23 -5.31 -4.09 17.30
CA LEU A 23 -5.54 -2.64 17.36
C LEU A 23 -5.33 -2.08 18.75
N ASN A 24 -5.59 -2.89 19.80
CA ASN A 24 -5.51 -2.47 21.19
C ASN A 24 -4.75 -3.50 22.03
N PRO A 25 -3.43 -3.66 21.75
CA PRO A 25 -2.66 -4.69 22.45
C PRO A 25 -2.48 -4.39 23.94
N ARG A 26 -2.62 -5.43 24.75
CA ARG A 26 -2.35 -5.39 26.19
C ARG A 26 -1.73 -6.72 26.58
N ALA A 27 -0.48 -6.71 27.01
CA ALA A 27 0.23 -7.92 27.37
C ALA A 27 -0.43 -8.67 28.54
N ALA A 28 -1.03 -7.92 29.49
CA ALA A 28 -1.71 -8.51 30.63
C ALA A 28 -3.11 -9.07 30.28
N TYR A 29 -3.60 -8.79 29.08
CA TYR A 29 -4.91 -9.24 28.61
C TYR A 29 -4.79 -9.83 27.21
N PRO A 30 -4.13 -10.98 27.07
CA PRO A 30 -3.94 -11.59 25.75
C PRO A 30 -5.28 -12.04 25.17
N LYS A 31 -5.46 -11.80 23.86
CA LYS A 31 -6.74 -12.04 23.18
C LYS A 31 -6.77 -13.36 22.39
N GLY A 32 -5.62 -13.90 22.01
CA GLY A 32 -5.56 -15.06 21.12
C GLY A 32 -5.84 -14.69 19.65
N SER A 33 -5.51 -15.59 18.75
CA SER A 33 -5.51 -15.35 17.31
C SER A 33 -6.91 -15.06 16.71
N ALA A 34 -7.98 -15.52 17.36
CA ALA A 34 -9.34 -15.27 16.88
C ALA A 34 -9.74 -13.78 16.92
N HIS A 35 -9.03 -12.98 17.70
CA HIS A 35 -9.30 -11.54 17.83
C HIS A 35 -8.30 -10.68 17.04
N TYR A 36 -7.40 -11.29 16.27
CA TYR A 36 -6.47 -10.55 15.43
C TYR A 36 -7.18 -10.01 14.20
N VAL A 37 -6.83 -8.79 13.84
CA VAL A 37 -7.42 -8.09 12.70
C VAL A 37 -6.56 -8.34 11.46
N GLU A 38 -7.21 -8.74 10.38
CA GLU A 38 -6.53 -9.11 9.15
C GLU A 38 -6.04 -7.89 8.37
N THR A 39 -4.98 -8.11 7.61
CA THR A 39 -4.40 -7.13 6.69
C THR A 39 -4.15 -7.82 5.35
N LEU A 40 -4.55 -7.15 4.27
CA LEU A 40 -4.35 -7.65 2.91
C LEU A 40 -3.43 -6.72 2.15
N VAL A 41 -2.41 -7.28 1.49
CA VAL A 41 -1.56 -6.56 0.55
C VAL A 41 -1.75 -7.20 -0.82
N GLU A 42 -2.31 -6.44 -1.75
CA GLU A 42 -2.67 -6.95 -3.06
C GLU A 42 -1.47 -7.01 -4.00
N LYS A 43 -1.69 -7.69 -5.12
CA LYS A 43 -0.67 -8.03 -6.11
C LYS A 43 0.18 -6.82 -6.51
N GLY A 44 1.48 -7.03 -6.50
CA GLY A 44 2.46 -6.07 -7.02
C GLY A 44 2.73 -4.87 -6.14
N ALA A 45 2.09 -4.75 -4.98
CA ALA A 45 2.35 -3.64 -4.06
C ALA A 45 3.74 -3.74 -3.45
N SER A 46 4.33 -2.59 -3.12
CA SER A 46 5.66 -2.51 -2.51
C SER A 46 5.56 -1.78 -1.17
N ILE A 47 6.10 -2.40 -0.14
CA ILE A 47 6.18 -1.84 1.20
C ILE A 47 7.64 -1.42 1.46
N GLY A 48 7.86 -0.15 1.68
CA GLY A 48 9.20 0.39 1.90
C GLY A 48 9.81 -0.02 3.24
N ALA A 49 11.12 0.14 3.34
CA ALA A 49 11.86 -0.20 4.55
C ALA A 49 11.34 0.58 5.76
N ASN A 50 11.27 -0.08 6.90
CA ASN A 50 10.83 0.51 8.17
C ASN A 50 9.39 1.08 8.15
N ALA A 51 8.59 0.75 7.14
CA ALA A 51 7.18 1.13 7.13
C ALA A 51 6.40 0.27 8.12
N THR A 52 5.36 0.84 8.70
CA THR A 52 4.45 0.14 9.61
C THR A 52 3.06 0.11 8.99
N ILE A 53 2.50 -1.08 8.87
CA ILE A 53 1.13 -1.27 8.36
C ILE A 53 0.25 -1.65 9.54
N VAL A 54 -0.61 -0.72 9.93
CA VAL A 54 -1.58 -0.97 11.00
C VAL A 54 -2.64 -1.93 10.46
N CYS A 55 -2.98 -2.94 11.25
CA CYS A 55 -3.91 -3.99 10.83
C CYS A 55 -5.32 -3.45 10.52
N GLY A 56 -6.08 -4.23 9.75
CA GLY A 56 -7.45 -3.89 9.40
C GLY A 56 -7.58 -3.11 8.09
N HIS A 57 -6.51 -2.97 7.33
CA HIS A 57 -6.49 -2.19 6.10
C HIS A 57 -6.01 -3.03 4.92
N THR A 58 -6.34 -2.56 3.72
CA THR A 58 -5.88 -3.18 2.47
C THR A 58 -4.95 -2.21 1.75
N VAL A 59 -3.77 -2.71 1.39
CA VAL A 59 -2.88 -2.03 0.45
C VAL A 59 -3.24 -2.57 -0.93
N HIS A 60 -3.88 -1.75 -1.75
CA HIS A 60 -4.39 -2.20 -3.04
C HIS A 60 -3.29 -2.39 -4.08
N THR A 61 -3.66 -2.99 -5.20
CA THR A 61 -2.71 -3.47 -6.20
C THR A 61 -1.77 -2.38 -6.68
N GLN A 62 -0.50 -2.72 -6.87
CA GLN A 62 0.55 -1.87 -7.42
C GLN A 62 0.82 -0.58 -6.63
N ALA A 63 0.32 -0.45 -5.41
CA ALA A 63 0.60 0.68 -4.56
C ALA A 63 2.04 0.63 -4.03
N ILE A 64 2.57 1.80 -3.70
CA ILE A 64 3.89 1.93 -3.05
C ILE A 64 3.70 2.65 -1.73
N VAL A 65 4.14 2.01 -0.66
CA VAL A 65 4.25 2.61 0.66
C VAL A 65 5.71 3.03 0.85
N ALA A 66 5.95 4.32 1.00
CA ALA A 66 7.31 4.84 1.13
C ALA A 66 7.97 4.37 2.42
N ALA A 67 9.29 4.37 2.42
CA ALA A 67 10.08 4.00 3.61
C ALA A 67 9.68 4.86 4.82
N GLY A 68 9.55 4.21 5.97
CA GLY A 68 9.22 4.87 7.23
C GLY A 68 7.78 5.34 7.38
N ALA A 69 6.91 5.10 6.42
CA ALA A 69 5.51 5.50 6.50
C ALA A 69 4.75 4.66 7.54
N VAL A 70 3.71 5.24 8.12
CA VAL A 70 2.77 4.53 9.00
C VAL A 70 1.40 4.55 8.34
N VAL A 71 0.99 3.39 7.83
CA VAL A 71 -0.28 3.22 7.12
C VAL A 71 -1.38 2.89 8.12
N ALA A 72 -2.34 3.80 8.26
CA ALA A 72 -3.47 3.69 9.17
C ALA A 72 -4.83 3.75 8.44
N HIS A 73 -4.81 3.67 7.11
CA HIS A 73 -5.98 3.66 6.23
C HIS A 73 -5.69 2.76 5.04
N ASP A 74 -6.74 2.39 4.30
CA ASP A 74 -6.55 1.68 3.04
C ASP A 74 -5.70 2.52 2.07
N VAL A 75 -4.86 1.85 1.30
CA VAL A 75 -4.02 2.50 0.29
C VAL A 75 -4.63 2.21 -1.08
N PRO A 76 -5.05 3.23 -1.84
CA PRO A 76 -5.67 3.02 -3.15
C PRO A 76 -4.71 2.36 -4.14
N ALA A 77 -5.26 1.69 -5.16
CA ALA A 77 -4.48 1.06 -6.21
C ALA A 77 -3.58 2.07 -6.92
N HIS A 78 -2.35 1.71 -7.16
CA HIS A 78 -1.32 2.55 -7.80
C HIS A 78 -1.00 3.84 -7.02
N ALA A 79 -1.44 3.99 -5.78
CA ALA A 79 -1.12 5.17 -4.98
C ALA A 79 0.30 5.07 -4.41
N LEU A 80 0.96 6.21 -4.35
CA LEU A 80 2.19 6.40 -3.58
C LEU A 80 1.83 7.13 -2.30
N VAL A 81 2.04 6.48 -1.16
CA VAL A 81 1.76 7.08 0.15
C VAL A 81 3.04 7.22 0.97
N ALA A 82 3.12 8.25 1.78
CA ALA A 82 4.28 8.53 2.61
C ALA A 82 3.86 9.28 3.88
N GLY A 83 4.71 9.23 4.89
CA GLY A 83 4.57 10.02 6.10
C GLY A 83 3.89 9.29 7.26
N VAL A 84 3.69 10.01 8.35
CA VAL A 84 3.08 9.53 9.60
C VAL A 84 2.03 10.56 10.04
N PRO A 85 0.74 10.29 9.88
CA PRO A 85 0.14 9.16 9.18
C PRO A 85 0.40 9.23 7.67
N ALA A 86 0.45 8.08 7.01
CA ALA A 86 0.70 8.04 5.57
C ALA A 86 -0.45 8.68 4.79
N LYS A 87 -0.08 9.50 3.81
CA LYS A 87 -1.02 10.17 2.90
C LYS A 87 -0.56 9.98 1.47
N ARG A 88 -1.50 9.97 0.54
CA ARG A 88 -1.16 9.88 -0.87
C ARG A 88 -0.44 11.16 -1.33
N ILE A 89 0.75 10.99 -1.86
CA ILE A 89 1.57 12.09 -2.38
C ILE A 89 1.79 11.98 -3.90
N GLY A 90 1.37 10.88 -4.51
CA GLY A 90 1.54 10.65 -5.93
C GLY A 90 0.96 9.31 -6.34
N TRP A 91 1.43 8.82 -7.47
CA TRP A 91 1.00 7.57 -8.07
C TRP A 91 2.20 6.74 -8.53
N ALA A 92 1.99 5.45 -8.72
CA ALA A 92 3.04 4.54 -9.16
C ALA A 92 2.56 3.70 -10.34
N CYS A 93 3.39 3.61 -11.38
CA CYS A 93 3.16 2.68 -12.47
C CYS A 93 3.51 1.25 -12.03
N THR A 94 2.98 0.28 -12.75
CA THR A 94 3.33 -1.14 -12.54
C THR A 94 4.85 -1.38 -12.65
N CYS A 95 5.55 -0.61 -13.48
CA CYS A 95 7.01 -0.70 -13.60
C CYS A 95 7.78 -0.03 -12.46
N GLY A 96 7.11 0.69 -11.57
CA GLY A 96 7.73 1.39 -10.45
C GLY A 96 8.00 2.87 -10.68
N HIS A 97 7.75 3.38 -11.88
CA HIS A 97 7.88 4.82 -12.15
C HIS A 97 6.87 5.61 -11.32
N LEU A 98 7.31 6.73 -10.74
CA LEU A 98 6.46 7.55 -9.86
C LEU A 98 5.92 8.76 -10.61
N PHE A 99 4.66 9.09 -10.36
CA PHE A 99 3.99 10.27 -10.91
C PHE A 99 3.58 11.21 -9.79
N HIS A 100 3.57 12.50 -10.10
CA HIS A 100 2.95 13.53 -9.27
C HIS A 100 1.53 13.81 -9.79
N ASP A 101 0.70 14.44 -8.97
CA ASP A 101 -0.66 14.78 -9.40
C ASP A 101 -0.68 15.67 -10.66
N GLU A 102 0.31 16.53 -10.82
CA GLU A 102 0.47 17.41 -11.98
C GLU A 102 0.74 16.65 -13.29
N ASP A 103 1.20 15.42 -13.21
CA ASP A 103 1.42 14.57 -14.39
C ASP A 103 0.12 13.96 -14.92
N VAL A 104 -0.94 13.98 -14.11
CA VAL A 104 -2.22 13.37 -14.44
C VAL A 104 -3.13 14.40 -15.08
N HIS A 105 -3.60 14.11 -16.31
CA HIS A 105 -4.47 15.00 -17.08
C HIS A 105 -5.77 14.27 -17.41
N ASP A 106 -6.90 14.87 -17.07
CA ASP A 106 -8.23 14.27 -17.26
C ASP A 106 -8.34 12.86 -16.66
N GLY A 107 -7.72 12.66 -15.51
CA GLY A 107 -7.72 11.38 -14.81
C GLY A 107 -6.85 10.30 -15.43
N SER A 108 -5.99 10.65 -16.40
CA SER A 108 -5.14 9.68 -17.11
C SER A 108 -3.68 10.10 -17.11
N VAL A 109 -2.80 9.12 -17.17
CA VAL A 109 -1.37 9.34 -17.32
C VAL A 109 -0.75 8.21 -18.15
N THR A 110 0.26 8.54 -18.95
CA THR A 110 1.04 7.57 -19.70
C THR A 110 2.44 7.52 -19.11
N CYS A 111 2.89 6.31 -18.78
CA CYS A 111 4.24 6.13 -18.22
C CYS A 111 5.31 6.40 -19.29
N PRO A 112 6.21 7.36 -19.07
CA PRO A 112 7.27 7.63 -20.04
C PRO A 112 8.34 6.54 -20.07
N GLN A 113 8.39 5.69 -19.04
CA GLN A 113 9.42 4.66 -18.93
C GLN A 113 9.01 3.36 -19.60
N CYS A 114 7.75 2.91 -19.42
CA CYS A 114 7.32 1.62 -19.95
C CYS A 114 6.14 1.71 -20.94
N GLY A 115 5.57 2.89 -21.12
CA GLY A 115 4.48 3.11 -22.08
C GLY A 115 3.09 2.72 -21.60
N ARG A 116 2.94 2.19 -20.39
CA ARG A 116 1.63 1.83 -19.85
C ARG A 116 0.76 3.05 -19.67
N HIS A 117 -0.55 2.86 -19.85
CA HIS A 117 -1.55 3.89 -19.62
C HIS A 117 -2.32 3.56 -18.35
N LEU A 118 -2.44 4.54 -17.46
CA LEU A 118 -3.21 4.43 -16.23
C LEU A 118 -4.34 5.42 -16.26
N GLN A 119 -5.49 5.00 -15.73
CA GLN A 119 -6.66 5.85 -15.62
C GLN A 119 -7.22 5.78 -14.21
N GLN A 120 -7.71 6.91 -13.72
CA GLN A 120 -8.34 7.00 -12.42
C GLN A 120 -9.54 6.07 -12.34
N ASP A 121 -9.63 5.34 -11.23
CA ASP A 121 -10.66 4.37 -10.93
C ASP A 121 -11.01 4.47 -9.45
N GLY A 122 -12.10 5.18 -9.13
CA GLY A 122 -12.43 5.50 -7.76
C GLY A 122 -11.34 6.34 -7.11
N GLU A 123 -10.83 5.92 -5.97
CA GLU A 123 -9.74 6.59 -5.25
C GLU A 123 -8.35 6.17 -5.74
N GLY A 124 -8.29 5.15 -6.59
CA GLY A 124 -7.04 4.61 -7.13
C GLY A 124 -6.92 4.81 -8.63
N MET A 125 -6.00 4.06 -9.22
CA MET A 125 -5.81 3.99 -10.67
C MET A 125 -5.82 2.54 -11.14
N LYS A 126 -6.02 2.34 -12.44
CA LYS A 126 -5.93 1.03 -13.10
C LYS A 126 -5.22 1.17 -14.43
N GLU A 127 -4.58 0.09 -14.87
CA GLU A 127 -4.06 0.03 -16.24
C GLU A 127 -5.22 -0.05 -17.23
N ILE A 128 -5.07 0.67 -18.34
CA ILE A 128 -5.98 0.57 -19.49
C ILE A 128 -5.18 0.12 -20.71
N TYR A 129 -5.85 -0.60 -21.61
CA TYR A 129 -5.23 -1.19 -22.79
C TYR A 129 -5.78 -0.59 -24.07
#